data_5087e1446853eb0118278950a06595ec
#
_entry.id   5087e1446853eb0118278950a06595ec
#
_cell.length_a   1.000
_cell.length_b   1.000
_cell.length_c   1.000
_cell.angle_alpha   90.00
_cell.angle_beta   90.00
_cell.angle_gamma   90.00
#
_symmetry.space_group_name_H-M   'P 1'
#
loop_
_entity.id
_entity.type
_entity.pdbx_description
1 polymer ?
#
loop_
_entity_poly.entity_id
_entity_poly.type
_entity_poly.pdbx_seq_one_letter_code
_entity_poly.pdbx_strand_id
1 'polypeptide(L)'
;VLVRHASTAETGRSLSGRLPGIPLSERGREEARALADRLSGVAFTHIASSPMERCLETLEPILRTRTAGVAARPQVEIDERLTEVDYGSWSGRELKALAKEPLWSTVQRQPSAVHFPRGESLAAAAARGVAAARERSSALEDDEVWLAASHGDVIKAIVADALGTPLDLFQRISIDPASITVIRYGGERPTVVRVNDSGTPLATLLSARPDRKSTRLKSSH
;
A
#
# COMPACT_ATOMS: atom_id res chain seq x y z
N VAL A 1 2.52 -11.78 -0.49
CA VAL A 1 3.02 -10.67 -1.32
C VAL A 1 2.01 -9.54 -1.30
N LEU A 2 2.45 -8.32 -0.97
CA LEU A 2 1.61 -7.12 -0.97
C LEU A 2 2.11 -6.19 -2.09
N VAL A 3 1.19 -5.64 -2.87
CA VAL A 3 1.49 -4.63 -3.89
C VAL A 3 0.66 -3.37 -3.62
N ARG A 4 1.30 -2.21 -3.65
CA ARG A 4 0.58 -0.95 -3.68
C ARG A 4 0.05 -0.73 -5.09
N HIS A 5 -1.19 -0.20 -5.21
CA HIS A 5 -1.71 0.21 -6.52
C HIS A 5 -0.72 1.13 -7.24
N ALA A 6 -0.68 1.06 -8.56
CA ALA A 6 0.16 1.90 -9.40
C ALA A 6 -0.32 3.38 -9.39
N SER A 7 0.44 4.26 -10.01
CA SER A 7 0.21 5.71 -9.96
C SER A 7 -1.14 6.12 -10.58
N THR A 8 -1.81 7.05 -9.92
CA THR A 8 -2.99 7.77 -10.41
C THR A 8 -2.64 9.23 -10.69
N ALA A 9 -3.54 9.99 -11.27
CA ALA A 9 -3.36 11.45 -11.45
C ALA A 9 -3.20 12.19 -10.11
N GLU A 10 -3.73 11.61 -9.03
CA GLU A 10 -3.73 12.19 -7.68
C GLU A 10 -2.51 11.80 -6.85
N THR A 11 -1.71 10.83 -7.31
CA THR A 11 -0.54 10.34 -6.57
C THR A 11 0.44 11.48 -6.26
N GLY A 12 0.72 11.69 -4.95
CA GLY A 12 1.61 12.75 -4.48
C GLY A 12 1.02 14.17 -4.50
N ARG A 13 -0.24 14.34 -4.93
CA ARG A 13 -0.93 15.63 -4.99
C ARG A 13 -2.00 15.76 -3.92
N SER A 14 -2.90 14.79 -3.85
CA SER A 14 -4.03 14.79 -2.94
C SER A 14 -4.21 13.45 -2.21
N LEU A 15 -4.98 13.46 -1.14
CA LEU A 15 -5.41 12.24 -0.46
C LEU A 15 -6.66 11.69 -1.15
N SER A 16 -6.50 10.66 -1.96
CA SER A 16 -7.63 10.03 -2.64
C SER A 16 -8.57 9.29 -1.70
N GLY A 17 -8.02 8.65 -0.67
CA GLY A 17 -8.79 7.87 0.29
C GLY A 17 -9.68 6.83 -0.41
N ARG A 18 -10.96 6.85 -0.05
CA ARG A 18 -12.00 5.97 -0.62
C ARG A 18 -12.84 6.64 -1.71
N LEU A 19 -12.37 7.74 -2.29
CA LEU A 19 -13.10 8.39 -3.38
C LEU A 19 -13.16 7.47 -4.60
N PRO A 20 -14.34 7.29 -5.21
CA PRO A 20 -14.51 6.53 -6.45
C PRO A 20 -14.00 7.34 -7.66
N GLY A 21 -13.88 6.68 -8.82
CA GLY A 21 -13.54 7.35 -10.08
C GLY A 21 -12.08 7.85 -10.13
N ILE A 22 -11.16 7.16 -9.46
CA ILE A 22 -9.73 7.47 -9.50
C ILE A 22 -8.97 6.27 -10.11
N PRO A 23 -8.96 6.16 -11.46
CA PRO A 23 -8.26 5.13 -12.18
C PRO A 23 -6.74 5.37 -12.22
N LEU A 24 -5.99 4.41 -12.75
CA LEU A 24 -4.57 4.58 -13.03
C LEU A 24 -4.33 5.66 -14.07
N SER A 25 -3.28 6.44 -13.87
CA SER A 25 -2.74 7.32 -14.92
C SER A 25 -2.07 6.48 -16.02
N GLU A 26 -1.67 7.12 -17.14
CA GLU A 26 -0.91 6.42 -18.19
C GLU A 26 0.38 5.83 -17.62
N ARG A 27 1.12 6.62 -16.85
CA ARG A 27 2.29 6.14 -16.11
C ARG A 27 1.94 4.97 -15.19
N GLY A 28 0.80 5.03 -14.48
CA GLY A 28 0.36 3.93 -13.62
C GLY A 28 0.10 2.64 -14.39
N ARG A 29 -0.45 2.74 -15.60
CA ARG A 29 -0.64 1.57 -16.47
C ARG A 29 0.68 0.95 -16.92
N GLU A 30 1.70 1.76 -17.19
CA GLU A 30 3.07 1.28 -17.49
C GLU A 30 3.70 0.61 -16.26
N GLU A 31 3.57 1.23 -15.08
CA GLU A 31 4.03 0.67 -13.81
C GLU A 31 3.36 -0.69 -13.52
N ALA A 32 2.05 -0.82 -13.78
CA ALA A 32 1.30 -2.06 -13.58
C ALA A 32 1.76 -3.19 -14.54
N ARG A 33 2.09 -2.86 -15.80
CA ARG A 33 2.66 -3.83 -16.76
C ARG A 33 4.04 -4.31 -16.30
N ALA A 34 4.93 -3.37 -15.93
CA ALA A 34 6.26 -3.71 -15.42
C ALA A 34 6.18 -4.55 -14.12
N LEU A 35 5.21 -4.28 -13.24
CA LEU A 35 4.93 -5.08 -12.06
C LEU A 35 4.50 -6.52 -12.45
N ALA A 36 3.64 -6.66 -13.46
CA ALA A 36 3.21 -7.97 -13.95
C ALA A 36 4.38 -8.81 -14.49
N ASP A 37 5.30 -8.19 -15.24
CA ASP A 37 6.51 -8.86 -15.73
C ASP A 37 7.38 -9.36 -14.56
N ARG A 38 7.55 -8.56 -13.51
CA ARG A 38 8.32 -8.93 -12.32
C ARG A 38 7.69 -10.08 -11.52
N LEU A 39 6.38 -10.21 -11.57
CA LEU A 39 5.62 -11.25 -10.86
C LEU A 39 5.31 -12.48 -11.72
N SER A 40 5.70 -12.49 -12.99
CA SER A 40 5.31 -13.53 -13.96
C SER A 40 5.74 -14.96 -13.56
N GLY A 41 6.87 -15.10 -12.85
CA GLY A 41 7.39 -16.39 -12.38
C GLY A 41 6.83 -16.87 -11.05
N VAL A 42 5.92 -16.13 -10.39
CA VAL A 42 5.39 -16.49 -9.07
C VAL A 42 4.03 -17.18 -9.22
N ALA A 43 3.86 -18.39 -8.71
CA ALA A 43 2.55 -19.04 -8.64
C ALA A 43 1.79 -18.53 -7.41
N PHE A 44 0.72 -17.74 -7.61
CA PHE A 44 -0.17 -17.33 -6.51
C PHE A 44 -1.35 -18.30 -6.43
N THR A 45 -1.61 -18.84 -5.25
CA THR A 45 -2.80 -19.68 -4.98
C THR A 45 -4.04 -18.83 -4.76
N HIS A 46 -3.87 -17.64 -4.18
CA HIS A 46 -4.95 -16.69 -3.93
C HIS A 46 -4.53 -15.26 -4.31
N ILE A 47 -5.51 -14.49 -4.82
CA ILE A 47 -5.34 -13.08 -5.11
C ILE A 47 -6.47 -12.31 -4.46
N ALA A 48 -6.14 -11.36 -3.59
CA ALA A 48 -7.10 -10.46 -2.94
C ALA A 48 -6.85 -9.01 -3.37
N SER A 49 -7.90 -8.20 -3.35
CA SER A 49 -7.80 -6.79 -3.70
C SER A 49 -8.68 -5.92 -2.80
N SER A 50 -8.18 -4.73 -2.49
CA SER A 50 -9.05 -3.60 -2.18
C SER A 50 -10.09 -3.42 -3.29
N PRO A 51 -11.35 -3.03 -2.97
CA PRO A 51 -12.39 -2.78 -3.98
C PRO A 51 -12.10 -1.57 -4.89
N MET A 52 -11.10 -0.77 -4.57
CA MET A 52 -10.81 0.47 -5.30
C MET A 52 -10.30 0.18 -6.72
N GLU A 53 -10.83 0.91 -7.70
CA GLU A 53 -10.54 0.76 -9.14
C GLU A 53 -9.04 0.67 -9.42
N ARG A 54 -8.24 1.57 -8.85
CA ARG A 54 -6.79 1.61 -9.02
C ARG A 54 -6.08 0.32 -8.59
N CYS A 55 -6.62 -0.40 -7.59
CA CYS A 55 -6.08 -1.70 -7.18
C CYS A 55 -6.42 -2.79 -8.19
N LEU A 56 -7.67 -2.82 -8.66
CA LEU A 56 -8.15 -3.77 -9.67
C LEU A 56 -7.41 -3.58 -11.00
N GLU A 57 -7.28 -2.34 -11.46
CA GLU A 57 -6.52 -2.00 -12.67
C GLU A 57 -5.04 -2.37 -12.55
N THR A 58 -4.45 -2.25 -11.35
CA THR A 58 -3.05 -2.69 -11.12
C THR A 58 -2.90 -4.20 -11.26
N LEU A 59 -3.90 -4.98 -10.84
CA LEU A 59 -3.88 -6.44 -10.98
C LEU A 59 -4.17 -6.94 -12.40
N GLU A 60 -4.85 -6.17 -13.23
CA GLU A 60 -5.30 -6.59 -14.55
C GLU A 60 -4.17 -7.17 -15.44
N PRO A 61 -3.00 -6.53 -15.61
CA PRO A 61 -1.90 -7.10 -16.37
C PRO A 61 -1.36 -8.40 -15.76
N ILE A 62 -1.31 -8.51 -14.42
CA ILE A 62 -0.88 -9.71 -13.71
C ILE A 62 -1.81 -10.89 -14.03
N LEU A 63 -3.12 -10.65 -14.04
CA LEU A 63 -4.11 -11.66 -14.36
C LEU A 63 -4.05 -12.10 -15.82
N ARG A 64 -3.74 -11.17 -16.74
CA ARG A 64 -3.61 -11.49 -18.19
C ARG A 64 -2.41 -12.37 -18.47
N THR A 65 -1.25 -12.13 -17.87
CA THR A 65 -0.04 -12.94 -18.07
C THR A 65 -0.21 -14.38 -17.59
N ARG A 66 -1.10 -14.62 -16.62
CA ARG A 66 -1.36 -15.92 -16.01
C ARG A 66 -2.36 -16.79 -16.77
N THR A 67 -3.10 -16.22 -17.70
CA THR A 67 -4.11 -16.95 -18.49
C THR A 67 -3.56 -17.64 -19.74
N ALA A 68 -2.31 -17.38 -20.09
CA ALA A 68 -1.67 -18.05 -21.22
C ALA A 68 -1.28 -19.49 -20.82
N GLY A 69 -2.22 -20.44 -21.00
CA GLY A 69 -1.96 -21.87 -20.82
C GLY A 69 -2.57 -22.55 -19.59
N VAL A 70 -3.37 -21.85 -18.77
CA VAL A 70 -4.04 -22.43 -17.60
C VAL A 70 -5.58 -22.41 -17.77
N ALA A 71 -6.22 -23.52 -17.45
CA ALA A 71 -7.66 -23.72 -17.67
C ALA A 71 -8.59 -22.85 -16.82
N ALA A 72 -8.09 -22.20 -15.76
CA ALA A 72 -8.89 -21.31 -14.90
C ALA A 72 -8.11 -20.03 -14.58
N ARG A 73 -8.77 -18.87 -14.74
CA ARG A 73 -8.25 -17.58 -14.25
C ARG A 73 -8.30 -17.58 -12.72
N PRO A 74 -7.22 -17.20 -12.02
CA PRO A 74 -7.34 -16.94 -10.60
C PRO A 74 -8.39 -15.85 -10.39
N GLN A 75 -9.40 -16.14 -9.57
CA GLN A 75 -10.40 -15.14 -9.20
C GLN A 75 -9.77 -14.16 -8.22
N VAL A 76 -10.07 -12.88 -8.41
CA VAL A 76 -9.70 -11.84 -7.44
C VAL A 76 -10.80 -11.76 -6.40
N GLU A 77 -10.45 -12.04 -5.17
CA GLU A 77 -11.34 -11.85 -4.03
C GLU A 77 -11.28 -10.38 -3.56
N ILE A 78 -12.43 -9.76 -3.43
CA ILE A 78 -12.51 -8.41 -2.86
C ILE A 78 -12.51 -8.52 -1.34
N ASP A 79 -11.52 -7.87 -0.71
CA ASP A 79 -11.43 -7.77 0.75
C ASP A 79 -11.46 -6.29 1.16
N GLU A 80 -12.59 -5.87 1.75
CA GLU A 80 -12.81 -4.50 2.21
C GLU A 80 -11.78 -4.06 3.27
N ARG A 81 -11.17 -5.00 3.97
CA ARG A 81 -10.13 -4.72 4.97
C ARG A 81 -8.83 -4.21 4.34
N LEU A 82 -8.64 -4.45 3.04
CA LEU A 82 -7.50 -3.93 2.27
C LEU A 82 -7.73 -2.53 1.69
N THR A 83 -8.92 -1.94 1.89
CA THR A 83 -9.28 -0.60 1.38
C THR A 83 -8.43 0.47 2.06
N GLU A 84 -8.17 1.58 1.33
CA GLU A 84 -7.43 2.72 1.87
C GLU A 84 -8.11 3.30 3.12
N VAL A 85 -7.35 4.04 3.88
CA VAL A 85 -7.84 4.78 5.03
C VAL A 85 -9.00 5.68 4.62
N ASP A 86 -10.09 5.64 5.36
CA ASP A 86 -11.15 6.63 5.22
C ASP A 86 -10.69 7.95 5.85
N TYR A 87 -10.20 8.84 5.02
CA TYR A 87 -9.75 10.16 5.47
C TYR A 87 -10.89 11.14 5.73
N GLY A 88 -12.15 10.73 5.57
CA GLY A 88 -13.33 11.54 5.81
C GLY A 88 -13.26 12.88 5.06
N SER A 89 -13.33 14.01 5.79
CA SER A 89 -13.29 15.34 5.19
C SER A 89 -11.93 15.74 4.59
N TRP A 90 -10.91 14.93 4.75
CA TRP A 90 -9.61 15.15 4.10
C TRP A 90 -9.53 14.50 2.72
N SER A 91 -10.44 13.59 2.39
CA SER A 91 -10.50 12.94 1.07
C SER A 91 -10.63 13.98 -0.05
N GLY A 92 -9.79 13.84 -1.08
CA GLY A 92 -9.73 14.74 -2.25
C GLY A 92 -8.96 16.04 -2.01
N ARG A 93 -8.54 16.34 -0.79
CA ARG A 93 -7.81 17.60 -0.51
C ARG A 93 -6.33 17.48 -0.86
N GLU A 94 -5.75 18.57 -1.31
CA GLU A 94 -4.32 18.63 -1.62
C GLU A 94 -3.45 18.45 -0.39
N LEU A 95 -2.39 17.64 -0.52
CA LEU A 95 -1.41 17.40 0.56
C LEU A 95 -0.78 18.70 1.10
N LYS A 96 -0.53 19.69 0.20
CA LYS A 96 0.02 20.99 0.60
C LYS A 96 -0.94 21.80 1.48
N ALA A 97 -2.24 21.64 1.29
CA ALA A 97 -3.26 22.28 2.12
C ALA A 97 -3.38 21.54 3.46
N LEU A 98 -3.41 20.20 3.42
CA LEU A 98 -3.49 19.35 4.60
C LEU A 98 -2.28 19.51 5.53
N ALA A 99 -1.10 19.75 4.97
CA ALA A 99 0.12 20.00 5.75
C ALA A 99 0.04 21.22 6.66
N LYS A 100 -0.97 22.09 6.48
CA LYS A 100 -1.24 23.25 7.34
C LYS A 100 -2.28 22.99 8.41
N GLU A 101 -2.96 21.84 8.36
CA GLU A 101 -3.97 21.47 9.35
C GLU A 101 -3.32 21.08 10.69
N PRO A 102 -3.91 21.44 11.83
CA PRO A 102 -3.39 21.06 13.15
C PRO A 102 -3.18 19.55 13.30
N LEU A 103 -4.13 18.75 12.79
CA LEU A 103 -4.07 17.29 12.83
C LEU A 103 -2.88 16.70 12.08
N TRP A 104 -2.31 17.42 11.08
CA TRP A 104 -1.19 16.94 10.27
C TRP A 104 0.02 16.57 11.12
N SER A 105 0.30 17.36 12.15
CA SER A 105 1.42 17.06 13.05
C SER A 105 1.23 15.76 13.80
N THR A 106 -0.02 15.45 14.19
CA THR A 106 -0.37 14.17 14.84
C THR A 106 -0.23 13.01 13.84
N VAL A 107 -0.69 13.17 12.61
CA VAL A 107 -0.50 12.17 11.54
C VAL A 107 0.98 11.82 11.35
N GLN A 108 1.88 12.81 11.51
CA GLN A 108 3.31 12.59 11.32
C GLN A 108 4.03 12.03 12.54
N ARG A 109 3.58 12.37 13.75
CA ARG A 109 4.33 12.07 14.98
C ARG A 109 3.68 11.01 15.86
N GLN A 110 2.35 10.91 15.84
CA GLN A 110 1.57 10.01 16.67
C GLN A 110 0.37 9.46 15.89
N PRO A 111 0.61 8.70 14.81
CA PRO A 111 -0.44 8.09 13.98
C PRO A 111 -1.48 7.31 14.76
N SER A 112 -1.10 6.66 15.86
CA SER A 112 -2.02 5.88 16.71
C SER A 112 -3.13 6.74 17.35
N ALA A 113 -2.89 8.03 17.55
CA ALA A 113 -3.87 8.98 18.11
C ALA A 113 -4.73 9.67 17.04
N VAL A 114 -4.51 9.38 15.75
CA VAL A 114 -5.24 10.04 14.67
C VAL A 114 -6.62 9.44 14.49
N HIS A 115 -7.62 10.33 14.48
CA HIS A 115 -8.97 10.06 13.98
C HIS A 115 -9.30 11.12 12.93
N PHE A 116 -9.52 10.72 11.69
CA PHE A 116 -9.83 11.67 10.62
C PHE A 116 -11.25 12.23 10.80
N PRO A 117 -11.46 13.54 10.64
CA PRO A 117 -12.78 14.14 10.80
C PRO A 117 -13.79 13.51 9.82
N ARG A 118 -14.85 12.90 10.33
CA ARG A 118 -15.86 12.14 9.58
C ARG A 118 -15.30 10.90 8.82
N GLY A 119 -14.15 10.41 9.24
CA GLY A 119 -13.50 9.22 8.68
C GLY A 119 -13.20 8.18 9.76
N GLU A 120 -12.24 7.31 9.51
CA GLU A 120 -11.80 6.31 10.48
C GLU A 120 -10.55 6.75 11.25
N SER A 121 -10.21 6.05 12.32
CA SER A 121 -8.92 6.21 12.97
C SER A 121 -7.84 5.44 12.21
N LEU A 122 -6.60 5.95 12.23
CA LEU A 122 -5.47 5.24 11.64
C LEU A 122 -5.23 3.88 12.31
N ALA A 123 -5.50 3.80 13.62
CA ALA A 123 -5.40 2.54 14.36
C ALA A 123 -6.43 1.50 13.89
N ALA A 124 -7.68 1.91 13.58
CA ALA A 124 -8.69 1.01 13.04
C ALA A 124 -8.32 0.52 11.63
N ALA A 125 -7.83 1.43 10.77
CA ALA A 125 -7.35 1.08 9.45
C ALA A 125 -6.17 0.09 9.50
N ALA A 126 -5.21 0.32 10.39
CA ALA A 126 -4.11 -0.58 10.63
C ALA A 126 -4.58 -1.96 11.11
N ALA A 127 -5.47 -1.99 12.10
CA ALA A 127 -5.98 -3.24 12.68
C ALA A 127 -6.68 -4.12 11.63
N ARG A 128 -7.56 -3.54 10.76
CA ARG A 128 -8.25 -4.32 9.73
C ARG A 128 -7.30 -4.86 8.66
N GLY A 129 -6.32 -4.05 8.21
CA GLY A 129 -5.33 -4.47 7.22
C GLY A 129 -4.42 -5.60 7.76
N VAL A 130 -3.96 -5.47 9.00
CA VAL A 130 -3.18 -6.49 9.70
C VAL A 130 -3.99 -7.79 9.88
N ALA A 131 -5.26 -7.67 10.30
CA ALA A 131 -6.15 -8.83 10.46
C ALA A 131 -6.32 -9.57 9.13
N ALA A 132 -6.56 -8.86 8.02
CA ALA A 132 -6.66 -9.46 6.68
C ALA A 132 -5.39 -10.22 6.29
N ALA A 133 -4.21 -9.61 6.51
CA ALA A 133 -2.94 -10.23 6.18
C ALA A 133 -2.65 -11.48 7.02
N ARG A 134 -2.88 -11.43 8.32
CA ARG A 134 -2.63 -12.54 9.24
C ARG A 134 -3.60 -13.70 9.01
N GLU A 135 -4.90 -13.42 8.91
CA GLU A 135 -5.94 -14.41 8.68
C GLU A 135 -5.72 -15.16 7.36
N ARG A 136 -5.49 -14.40 6.27
CA ARG A 136 -5.22 -15.02 4.97
C ARG A 136 -3.96 -15.88 5.00
N SER A 137 -2.90 -15.39 5.61
CA SER A 137 -1.64 -16.12 5.67
C SER A 137 -1.72 -17.37 6.57
N SER A 138 -2.54 -17.35 7.63
CA SER A 138 -2.73 -18.52 8.48
C SER A 138 -3.59 -19.63 7.86
N ALA A 139 -4.32 -19.31 6.79
CA ALA A 139 -5.16 -20.27 6.07
C ALA A 139 -4.43 -20.98 4.92
N LEU A 140 -3.16 -20.64 4.66
CA LEU A 140 -2.34 -21.21 3.60
C LEU A 140 -1.45 -22.34 4.12
N GLU A 141 -1.12 -23.26 3.22
CA GLU A 141 -0.06 -24.24 3.44
C GLU A 141 1.34 -23.58 3.36
N ASP A 142 2.37 -24.28 3.85
CA ASP A 142 3.72 -23.71 4.05
C ASP A 142 4.38 -23.15 2.78
N ASP A 143 4.09 -23.70 1.60
CA ASP A 143 4.65 -23.33 0.32
C ASP A 143 3.72 -22.47 -0.55
N GLU A 144 2.53 -22.17 -0.07
CA GLU A 144 1.57 -21.35 -0.79
C GLU A 144 1.89 -19.84 -0.71
N VAL A 145 1.60 -19.17 -1.80
CA VAL A 145 1.83 -17.73 -1.93
C VAL A 145 0.55 -17.04 -2.36
N TRP A 146 0.15 -16.02 -1.63
CA TRP A 146 -0.96 -15.16 -2.02
C TRP A 146 -0.52 -13.74 -2.34
N LEU A 147 -1.31 -13.03 -3.15
CA LEU A 147 -1.09 -11.67 -3.57
C LEU A 147 -2.21 -10.76 -3.06
N ALA A 148 -1.86 -9.63 -2.49
CA ALA A 148 -2.81 -8.57 -2.14
C ALA A 148 -2.49 -7.26 -2.84
N ALA A 149 -3.48 -6.67 -3.53
CA ALA A 149 -3.39 -5.29 -3.99
C ALA A 149 -4.06 -4.36 -2.98
N SER A 150 -3.31 -3.36 -2.51
CA SER A 150 -3.78 -2.44 -1.46
C SER A 150 -3.13 -1.06 -1.62
N HIS A 151 -3.06 -0.30 -0.54
CA HIS A 151 -2.70 1.11 -0.49
C HIS A 151 -1.51 1.37 0.42
N GLY A 152 -0.93 2.57 0.30
CA GLY A 152 0.29 2.92 1.00
C GLY A 152 0.20 2.77 2.51
N ASP A 153 -0.79 3.39 3.15
CA ASP A 153 -0.86 3.39 4.61
C ASP A 153 -1.27 2.03 5.19
N VAL A 154 -2.11 1.27 4.48
CA VAL A 154 -2.48 -0.09 4.88
C VAL A 154 -1.26 -1.02 4.83
N ILE A 155 -0.48 -0.97 3.74
CA ILE A 155 0.73 -1.81 3.61
C ILE A 155 1.78 -1.41 4.63
N LYS A 156 1.98 -0.10 4.89
CA LYS A 156 2.89 0.36 5.96
C LYS A 156 2.48 -0.21 7.33
N ALA A 157 1.19 -0.24 7.63
CA ALA A 157 0.69 -0.79 8.89
C ALA A 157 0.95 -2.30 9.00
N ILE A 158 0.73 -3.06 7.91
CA ILE A 158 1.02 -4.49 7.86
C ILE A 158 2.53 -4.75 8.05
N VAL A 159 3.39 -3.96 7.40
CA VAL A 159 4.86 -4.05 7.56
C VAL A 159 5.27 -3.71 8.99
N ALA A 160 4.71 -2.63 9.56
CA ALA A 160 5.01 -2.22 10.93
C ALA A 160 4.66 -3.33 11.93
N ASP A 161 3.48 -3.95 11.79
CA ASP A 161 3.05 -5.09 12.59
C ASP A 161 4.02 -6.28 12.45
N ALA A 162 4.37 -6.66 11.22
CA ALA A 162 5.28 -7.78 10.96
C ALA A 162 6.70 -7.54 11.51
N LEU A 163 7.14 -6.29 11.62
CA LEU A 163 8.42 -5.89 12.21
C LEU A 163 8.34 -5.69 13.74
N GLY A 164 7.15 -5.78 14.36
CA GLY A 164 6.94 -5.42 15.76
C GLY A 164 7.18 -3.91 16.01
N THR A 165 7.06 -3.09 14.99
CA THR A 165 7.25 -1.64 15.08
C THR A 165 5.96 -0.97 15.51
N PRO A 166 5.98 -0.09 16.53
CA PRO A 166 4.80 0.69 16.92
C PRO A 166 4.20 1.48 15.76
N LEU A 167 2.86 1.58 15.71
CA LEU A 167 2.15 2.32 14.66
C LEU A 167 2.65 3.77 14.53
N ASP A 168 3.08 4.39 15.61
CA ASP A 168 3.63 5.75 15.61
C ASP A 168 4.94 5.91 14.83
N LEU A 169 5.55 4.81 14.44
CA LEU A 169 6.77 4.80 13.63
C LEU A 169 6.53 4.38 12.17
N PHE A 170 5.30 4.05 11.79
CA PHE A 170 5.00 3.51 10.45
C PHE A 170 5.30 4.49 9.31
N GLN A 171 5.33 5.79 9.58
CA GLN A 171 5.74 6.81 8.60
C GLN A 171 7.23 6.72 8.20
N ARG A 172 8.02 5.94 8.91
CA ARG A 172 9.42 5.64 8.54
C ARG A 172 9.51 4.60 7.41
N ILE A 173 8.40 3.95 7.06
CA ILE A 173 8.31 2.95 6.01
C ILE A 173 7.84 3.63 4.74
N SER A 174 8.59 3.51 3.65
CA SER A 174 8.17 3.97 2.33
C SER A 174 7.52 2.83 1.57
N ILE A 175 6.40 3.11 0.91
CA ILE A 175 5.71 2.20 0.01
C ILE A 175 5.35 2.98 -1.25
N ASP A 176 6.09 2.80 -2.32
CA ASP A 176 5.91 3.50 -3.59
C ASP A 176 4.81 2.84 -4.45
N PRO A 177 4.19 3.56 -5.40
CA PRO A 177 3.27 2.96 -6.36
C PRO A 177 3.88 1.77 -7.09
N ALA A 178 3.09 0.72 -7.34
CA ALA A 178 3.51 -0.55 -7.96
C ALA A 178 4.71 -1.24 -7.28
N SER A 179 5.01 -0.91 -6.02
CA SER A 179 6.05 -1.59 -5.27
C SER A 179 5.56 -2.93 -4.71
N ILE A 180 6.50 -3.85 -4.56
CA ILE A 180 6.31 -5.17 -3.99
C ILE A 180 6.85 -5.19 -2.56
N THR A 181 6.06 -5.73 -1.64
CA THR A 181 6.47 -6.06 -0.27
C THR A 181 6.23 -7.54 -0.05
N VAL A 182 7.21 -8.24 0.51
CA VAL A 182 7.15 -9.68 0.77
C VAL A 182 7.31 -9.92 2.26
N ILE A 183 6.30 -10.55 2.85
CA ILE A 183 6.32 -10.99 4.25
C ILE A 183 6.04 -12.50 4.25
N ARG A 184 6.88 -13.25 4.92
CA ARG A 184 6.65 -14.67 5.17
C ARG A 184 5.99 -14.80 6.53
N TYR A 185 4.78 -15.33 6.53
CA TYR A 185 4.07 -15.74 7.74
C TYR A 185 4.28 -17.26 7.87
N GLY A 186 4.63 -17.71 9.02
CA GLY A 186 4.91 -19.12 9.30
C GLY A 186 5.89 -19.21 10.45
N GLY A 187 5.86 -20.34 11.16
CA GLY A 187 6.66 -20.53 12.36
C GLY A 187 6.19 -19.60 13.51
N GLU A 188 7.12 -19.22 14.39
CA GLU A 188 6.79 -18.47 15.61
C GLU A 188 6.50 -16.97 15.37
N ARG A 189 6.99 -16.39 14.26
CA ARG A 189 6.89 -14.95 13.97
C ARG A 189 6.99 -14.64 12.47
N PRO A 190 6.36 -13.57 11.99
CA PRO A 190 6.50 -13.13 10.60
C PRO A 190 7.94 -12.67 10.32
N THR A 191 8.40 -12.89 9.09
CA THR A 191 9.69 -12.40 8.59
C THR A 191 9.46 -11.47 7.41
N VAL A 192 9.88 -10.21 7.52
CA VAL A 192 9.85 -9.26 6.43
C VAL A 192 11.04 -9.49 5.52
N VAL A 193 10.78 -10.03 4.33
CA VAL A 193 11.81 -10.42 3.36
C VAL A 193 12.21 -9.25 2.47
N ARG A 194 11.22 -8.43 2.09
CA ARG A 194 11.43 -7.28 1.21
C ARG A 194 10.37 -6.22 1.46
N VAL A 195 10.77 -4.96 1.41
CA VAL A 195 9.86 -3.80 1.54
C VAL A 195 10.13 -2.84 0.40
N ASN A 196 9.05 -2.31 -0.21
CA ASN A 196 9.11 -1.23 -1.19
C ASN A 196 9.99 -1.52 -2.41
N ASP A 197 9.98 -2.74 -2.92
CA ASP A 197 10.69 -3.06 -4.14
C ASP A 197 9.92 -2.55 -5.37
N SER A 198 10.26 -1.36 -5.83
CA SER A 198 9.69 -0.72 -7.02
C SER A 198 10.41 -1.09 -8.32
N GLY A 199 11.49 -1.87 -8.25
CA GLY A 199 12.37 -2.14 -9.41
C GLY A 199 13.20 -0.93 -9.83
N THR A 200 13.15 0.18 -9.09
CA THR A 200 13.91 1.40 -9.39
C THR A 200 15.40 1.15 -9.19
N PRO A 201 16.26 1.48 -10.17
CA PRO A 201 17.70 1.35 -9.99
C PRO A 201 18.21 2.13 -8.79
N LEU A 202 19.16 1.55 -8.04
CA LEU A 202 19.70 2.15 -6.83
C LEU A 202 20.29 3.56 -7.08
N ALA A 203 20.95 3.77 -8.22
CA ALA A 203 21.48 5.07 -8.60
C ALA A 203 20.39 6.15 -8.68
N THR A 204 19.20 5.79 -9.18
CA THR A 204 18.04 6.70 -9.25
C THR A 204 17.52 7.02 -7.85
N LEU A 205 17.40 6.01 -6.97
CA LEU A 205 16.97 6.23 -5.59
C LEU A 205 17.91 7.15 -4.82
N LEU A 206 19.22 7.01 -5.02
CA LEU A 206 20.24 7.83 -4.35
C LEU A 206 20.36 9.24 -4.93
N SER A 207 20.03 9.44 -6.21
CA SER A 207 20.01 10.75 -6.86
C SER A 207 18.75 11.56 -6.57
N ALA A 208 17.65 10.92 -6.22
CA ALA A 208 16.43 11.58 -5.78
C ALA A 208 16.70 12.31 -4.45
N ARG A 209 16.93 13.62 -4.52
CA ARG A 209 17.05 14.44 -3.31
C ARG A 209 15.70 14.41 -2.59
N PRO A 210 15.67 14.05 -1.30
CA PRO A 210 14.46 14.22 -0.51
C PRO A 210 14.04 15.70 -0.60
N ASP A 211 12.78 15.95 -0.89
CA ASP A 211 12.25 17.33 -0.98
C ASP A 211 12.47 18.01 0.39
N ARG A 212 13.56 18.78 0.50
CA ARG A 212 14.01 19.46 1.74
C ARG A 212 13.00 20.49 2.23
N LYS A 213 11.90 20.74 1.51
CA LYS A 213 10.90 21.72 1.90
C LYS A 213 9.88 21.20 2.91
N SER A 214 9.75 19.88 3.10
CA SER A 214 8.79 19.32 4.05
C SER A 214 9.32 19.13 5.48
N THR A 215 10.65 19.24 5.71
CA THR A 215 11.28 18.90 7.00
C THR A 215 11.89 20.07 7.77
N ARG A 216 11.84 21.29 7.25
CA ARG A 216 12.25 22.46 8.04
C ARG A 216 11.06 23.08 8.79
N LEU A 217 10.71 22.49 9.93
CA LEU A 217 10.18 23.27 11.04
C LEU A 217 11.31 24.22 11.48
N LYS A 218 11.13 25.51 11.21
CA LYS A 218 11.96 26.54 11.79
C LYS A 218 11.83 26.40 13.32
N SER A 219 12.91 26.01 13.98
CA SER A 219 13.13 26.33 15.37
C SER A 219 13.32 27.84 15.43
N SER A 220 12.28 28.56 15.79
CA SER A 220 12.37 29.95 16.26
C SER A 220 12.19 29.91 17.76
N HIS A 221 13.17 30.48 18.41
CA HIS A 221 13.28 30.71 19.87
C HIS A 221 12.05 31.42 20.43
#